data_cba3b52ab68f2ae52c98d04d68a138d6
#
_entry.id   cba3b52ab68f2ae52c98d04d68a138d6
#
_cell.length_a   1.000
_cell.length_b   1.000
_cell.length_c   1.000
_cell.angle_alpha   90.00
_cell.angle_beta   90.00
_cell.angle_gamma   90.00
#
_symmetry.space_group_name_H-M   'P 1'
#
loop_
_entity.id
_entity.type
_entity.pdbx_description
1 polymer ?
#
loop_
_entity_poly.entity_id
_entity_poly.type
_entity_poly.pdbx_seq_one_letter_code
_entity_poly.pdbx_strand_id
1 'polypeptide(L)'
;PTRGTWLQFETDSHGAMFVRIDRQRKMPAVVLLKALGLDKNDGKGNWSEITDLFGDSDGMKATLAKDSANTNGSLALIDIFRKLKPGEPITRDGVEKFLVQKFFDDKRYDLGRAGRFKYTQKLGIYERLVGRVLAENLVSADGEIFTNTDGEPFVRGHVMTKTDVAELRDAEFFERGAHTKKVRVNTNLDTHSTVNVVKVYAHDKEGDKVVKIIGTDINLCGVQGNKEVNCVTISDMLACFGYFCNIQDGIGTTDDIDHLGNRRVRCVGELLQNQFRMGLNKMSKAVQQKMSVSDLSTAKPQSLINIRPLTSSIREFFASSQLSQFMDQTNPLAELTNKRRISALGPGGLTRDRASMEVRDVHYTHYGRICPIETPEGQNIGLINNLSTYAKINRYGFLQAPYRVVIKEADKEGKMHYYVSDRAEYLSADDERDVYIAQANVRLSAPEEVTFADGHKEIVKEFLDSEVIARHDDDSGLVPVDEVSYVDVSPKEIVSVAAACIPFLENDDANRALMGANMQRQAVPLLR
;
A
#
# COMPACT_ATOMS: atom_id res chain seq x y z
N PRO A 1 -2.33 7.64 -6.00
CA PRO A 1 -1.36 8.53 -6.62
C PRO A 1 -1.68 10.00 -6.31
N THR A 2 -0.65 10.83 -6.27
CA THR A 2 -0.85 12.28 -6.14
C THR A 2 -1.49 12.88 -7.39
N ARG A 3 -1.22 12.27 -8.53
CA ARG A 3 -1.86 12.48 -9.84
C ARG A 3 -1.86 11.16 -10.58
N GLY A 4 -2.90 10.85 -11.33
CA GLY A 4 -2.90 9.60 -12.07
C GLY A 4 -4.26 9.24 -12.65
N THR A 5 -4.34 8.04 -13.14
CA THR A 5 -5.51 7.42 -13.75
C THR A 5 -5.96 6.25 -12.89
N TRP A 6 -7.23 6.16 -12.63
CA TRP A 6 -7.80 5.03 -11.90
C TRP A 6 -7.93 3.82 -12.83
N LEU A 7 -7.35 2.70 -12.42
CA LEU A 7 -7.46 1.41 -13.13
C LEU A 7 -8.11 0.40 -12.19
N GLN A 8 -9.22 -0.19 -12.59
CA GLN A 8 -9.99 -1.14 -11.79
C GLN A 8 -10.26 -2.41 -12.59
N PHE A 9 -9.96 -3.57 -12.01
CA PHE A 9 -10.31 -4.87 -12.56
C PHE A 9 -11.54 -5.42 -11.84
N GLU A 10 -12.46 -6.02 -12.60
CA GLU A 10 -13.72 -6.59 -12.12
C GLU A 10 -13.97 -7.93 -12.78
N THR A 11 -14.64 -8.85 -12.08
CA THR A 11 -15.19 -10.08 -12.67
C THR A 11 -16.69 -9.97 -12.81
N ASP A 12 -17.26 -10.67 -13.79
CA ASP A 12 -18.71 -10.87 -13.87
C ASP A 12 -19.12 -12.22 -13.24
N SER A 13 -20.42 -12.48 -13.22
CA SER A 13 -21.00 -13.73 -12.69
C SER A 13 -20.52 -15.00 -13.41
N HIS A 14 -19.92 -14.88 -14.59
CA HIS A 14 -19.38 -15.99 -15.37
C HIS A 14 -17.84 -16.09 -15.28
N GLY A 15 -17.22 -15.33 -14.37
CA GLY A 15 -15.77 -15.32 -14.19
C GLY A 15 -14.99 -14.54 -15.26
N ALA A 16 -15.65 -13.93 -16.24
CA ALA A 16 -14.97 -13.12 -17.25
C ALA A 16 -14.45 -11.80 -16.63
N MET A 17 -13.24 -11.42 -17.02
CA MET A 17 -12.50 -10.31 -16.45
C MET A 17 -12.66 -9.04 -17.28
N PHE A 18 -12.92 -7.94 -16.61
CA PHE A 18 -13.09 -6.62 -17.20
C PHE A 18 -12.16 -5.60 -16.56
N VAL A 19 -11.86 -4.55 -17.31
CA VAL A 19 -11.12 -3.38 -16.83
C VAL A 19 -11.95 -2.11 -17.02
N ARG A 20 -11.87 -1.22 -16.02
CA ARG A 20 -12.36 0.16 -16.10
C ARG A 20 -11.19 1.13 -15.96
N ILE A 21 -11.19 2.14 -16.79
CA ILE A 21 -10.24 3.25 -16.74
C ILE A 21 -11.01 4.52 -16.39
N ASP A 22 -10.62 5.22 -15.31
CA ASP A 22 -11.28 6.44 -14.80
C ASP A 22 -12.79 6.30 -14.58
N ARG A 23 -13.24 5.12 -14.10
CA ARG A 23 -14.67 4.81 -13.89
C ARG A 23 -15.55 4.88 -15.14
N GLN A 24 -14.95 4.86 -16.31
CA GLN A 24 -15.66 4.80 -17.60
C GLN A 24 -16.28 3.41 -17.85
N ARG A 25 -16.89 3.19 -19.02
CA ARG A 25 -17.48 1.91 -19.40
C ARG A 25 -16.47 0.77 -19.30
N LYS A 26 -16.86 -0.33 -18.69
CA LYS A 26 -16.05 -1.55 -18.62
C LYS A 26 -15.75 -2.12 -20.00
N MET A 27 -14.57 -2.70 -20.16
CA MET A 27 -14.13 -3.41 -21.35
C MET A 27 -13.44 -4.71 -20.94
N PRO A 28 -13.42 -5.76 -21.79
CA PRO A 28 -12.67 -6.98 -21.50
C PRO A 28 -11.22 -6.66 -21.18
N ALA A 29 -10.67 -7.25 -20.14
CA ALA A 29 -9.31 -6.94 -19.68
C ALA A 29 -8.24 -7.24 -20.75
N VAL A 30 -8.49 -8.25 -21.60
CA VAL A 30 -7.60 -8.61 -22.71
C VAL A 30 -7.43 -7.49 -23.73
N VAL A 31 -8.38 -6.56 -23.86
CA VAL A 31 -8.23 -5.38 -24.73
C VAL A 31 -7.06 -4.52 -24.28
N LEU A 32 -6.93 -4.32 -22.95
CA LEU A 32 -5.79 -3.59 -22.39
C LEU A 32 -4.48 -4.34 -22.62
N LEU A 33 -4.44 -5.65 -22.40
CA LEU A 33 -3.24 -6.48 -22.62
C LEU A 33 -2.78 -6.44 -24.07
N LYS A 34 -3.68 -6.56 -25.03
CA LYS A 34 -3.39 -6.43 -26.48
C LYS A 34 -2.87 -5.02 -26.81
N ALA A 35 -3.47 -3.99 -26.23
CA ALA A 35 -3.03 -2.60 -26.41
C ALA A 35 -1.61 -2.35 -25.87
N LEU A 36 -1.21 -3.05 -24.81
CA LEU A 36 0.14 -2.99 -24.25
C LEU A 36 1.18 -3.73 -25.10
N GLY A 37 0.77 -4.63 -26.03
CA GLY A 37 1.65 -5.31 -26.98
C GLY A 37 1.61 -6.84 -26.93
N LEU A 38 0.77 -7.45 -26.07
CA LEU A 38 0.56 -8.91 -26.05
C LEU A 38 -0.44 -9.30 -27.15
N ASP A 39 -0.06 -9.06 -28.43
CA ASP A 39 -0.99 -9.17 -29.55
C ASP A 39 -0.65 -10.28 -30.57
N LYS A 40 0.27 -11.21 -30.23
CA LYS A 40 0.53 -12.38 -31.08
C LYS A 40 -0.65 -13.33 -31.09
N ASN A 41 -1.20 -13.51 -32.28
CA ASN A 41 -2.28 -14.44 -32.55
C ASN A 41 -1.81 -15.49 -33.57
N ASP A 42 -2.03 -16.77 -33.28
CA ASP A 42 -1.69 -17.89 -34.17
C ASP A 42 -2.63 -18.00 -35.41
N GLY A 43 -3.48 -16.99 -35.65
CA GLY A 43 -4.46 -17.01 -36.73
C GLY A 43 -5.69 -17.89 -36.46
N LYS A 44 -5.68 -18.66 -35.36
CA LYS A 44 -6.80 -19.52 -34.92
C LYS A 44 -7.53 -18.95 -33.69
N GLY A 45 -7.26 -17.71 -33.31
CA GLY A 45 -7.85 -17.08 -32.12
C GLY A 45 -7.11 -17.41 -30.81
N ASN A 46 -6.00 -18.13 -30.87
CA ASN A 46 -5.16 -18.42 -29.71
C ASN A 46 -4.16 -17.29 -29.49
N TRP A 47 -4.26 -16.64 -28.33
CA TRP A 47 -3.38 -15.56 -27.91
C TRP A 47 -2.23 -16.13 -27.06
N SER A 48 -1.24 -16.73 -27.76
CA SER A 48 -0.17 -17.50 -27.10
C SER A 48 0.59 -16.69 -26.06
N GLU A 49 0.90 -15.43 -26.30
CA GLU A 49 1.62 -14.58 -25.35
C GLU A 49 0.81 -14.32 -24.06
N ILE A 50 -0.51 -14.16 -24.17
CA ILE A 50 -1.39 -13.96 -23.00
C ILE A 50 -1.52 -15.26 -22.22
N THR A 51 -1.80 -16.38 -22.88
CA THR A 51 -1.94 -17.69 -22.22
C THR A 51 -0.63 -18.20 -21.65
N ASP A 52 0.50 -17.90 -22.31
CA ASP A 52 1.84 -18.23 -21.81
C ASP A 52 2.24 -17.43 -20.56
N LEU A 53 1.68 -16.23 -20.36
CA LEU A 53 1.96 -15.42 -19.18
C LEU A 53 1.00 -15.74 -18.04
N PHE A 54 -0.31 -15.73 -18.31
CA PHE A 54 -1.35 -15.77 -17.27
C PHE A 54 -2.01 -17.15 -17.09
N GLY A 55 -1.67 -18.11 -17.96
CA GLY A 55 -2.29 -19.43 -17.95
C GLY A 55 -3.62 -19.46 -18.73
N ASP A 56 -4.18 -20.66 -18.85
CA ASP A 56 -5.39 -20.97 -19.61
C ASP A 56 -6.56 -21.31 -18.67
N SER A 57 -6.93 -20.35 -17.79
CA SER A 57 -8.07 -20.50 -16.88
C SER A 57 -9.40 -20.32 -17.62
N ASP A 58 -10.49 -20.88 -17.07
CA ASP A 58 -11.83 -20.71 -17.66
C ASP A 58 -12.27 -19.23 -17.71
N GLY A 59 -11.89 -18.45 -16.70
CA GLY A 59 -12.10 -17.01 -16.71
C GLY A 59 -11.34 -16.29 -17.83
N MET A 60 -10.11 -16.73 -18.14
CA MET A 60 -9.34 -16.20 -19.26
C MET A 60 -10.00 -16.54 -20.60
N LYS A 61 -10.42 -17.79 -20.81
CA LYS A 61 -11.16 -18.22 -22.00
C LYS A 61 -12.44 -17.41 -22.19
N ALA A 62 -13.22 -17.25 -21.12
CA ALA A 62 -14.46 -16.46 -21.15
C ALA A 62 -14.17 -14.97 -21.49
N THR A 63 -13.04 -14.43 -21.02
CA THR A 63 -12.63 -13.06 -21.31
C THR A 63 -12.19 -12.88 -22.75
N LEU A 64 -11.39 -13.82 -23.28
CA LEU A 64 -10.97 -13.84 -24.69
C LEU A 64 -12.16 -13.97 -25.65
N ALA A 65 -13.15 -14.80 -25.31
CA ALA A 65 -14.37 -14.97 -26.11
C ALA A 65 -15.22 -13.68 -26.22
N LYS A 66 -15.16 -12.80 -25.19
CA LYS A 66 -15.88 -11.50 -25.21
C LYS A 66 -15.18 -10.42 -26.04
N ASP A 67 -13.94 -10.62 -26.46
CA ASP A 67 -13.17 -9.69 -27.29
C ASP A 67 -12.89 -10.27 -28.69
N SER A 68 -13.92 -10.54 -29.43
CA SER A 68 -13.84 -11.03 -30.82
C SER A 68 -13.47 -9.93 -31.83
N ALA A 69 -13.66 -8.66 -31.49
CA ALA A 69 -13.49 -7.53 -32.41
C ALA A 69 -12.04 -7.06 -32.56
N ASN A 70 -11.21 -7.21 -31.51
CA ASN A 70 -9.84 -6.70 -31.49
C ASN A 70 -8.84 -7.79 -31.89
N THR A 71 -8.52 -7.85 -33.18
CA THR A 71 -7.60 -8.85 -33.75
C THR A 71 -6.12 -8.48 -33.62
N ASN A 72 -5.80 -7.24 -33.25
CA ASN A 72 -4.43 -6.77 -33.02
C ASN A 72 -4.39 -5.61 -32.01
N GLY A 73 -3.20 -5.27 -31.51
CA GLY A 73 -2.97 -4.23 -30.52
C GLY A 73 -3.40 -2.83 -30.98
N SER A 74 -3.28 -2.51 -32.27
CA SER A 74 -3.70 -1.21 -32.82
C SER A 74 -5.22 -1.02 -32.77
N LEU A 75 -6.00 -2.05 -33.04
CA LEU A 75 -7.46 -2.00 -32.89
C LEU A 75 -7.88 -1.89 -31.43
N ALA A 76 -7.20 -2.61 -30.55
CA ALA A 76 -7.41 -2.53 -29.11
C ALA A 76 -7.16 -1.10 -28.57
N LEU A 77 -6.07 -0.47 -29.02
CA LEU A 77 -5.77 0.93 -28.68
C LEU A 77 -6.88 1.90 -29.14
N ILE A 78 -7.39 1.73 -30.36
CA ILE A 78 -8.48 2.53 -30.90
C ILE A 78 -9.77 2.32 -30.11
N ASP A 79 -10.06 1.09 -29.69
CA ASP A 79 -11.27 0.80 -28.89
C ASP A 79 -11.19 1.48 -27.51
N ILE A 80 -10.01 1.42 -26.85
CA ILE A 80 -9.76 2.14 -25.59
C ILE A 80 -9.96 3.65 -25.79
N PHE A 81 -9.38 4.22 -26.84
CA PHE A 81 -9.48 5.65 -27.11
C PHE A 81 -10.94 6.10 -27.34
N ARG A 82 -11.70 5.35 -28.15
CA ARG A 82 -13.14 5.63 -28.38
C ARG A 82 -13.97 5.64 -27.11
N LYS A 83 -13.68 4.72 -26.19
CA LYS A 83 -14.39 4.63 -24.90
C LYS A 83 -14.02 5.76 -23.94
N LEU A 84 -12.77 6.20 -23.96
CA LEU A 84 -12.28 7.25 -23.06
C LEU A 84 -12.55 8.67 -23.59
N LYS A 85 -12.57 8.84 -24.91
CA LYS A 85 -12.76 10.13 -25.59
C LYS A 85 -13.75 10.02 -26.76
N PRO A 86 -15.03 9.86 -26.46
CA PRO A 86 -16.05 9.76 -27.51
C PRO A 86 -16.12 11.07 -28.31
N GLY A 87 -16.13 10.98 -29.65
CA GLY A 87 -16.27 12.13 -30.55
C GLY A 87 -14.96 12.82 -30.98
N GLU A 88 -13.80 12.45 -30.43
CA GLU A 88 -12.52 12.96 -30.95
C GLU A 88 -12.07 12.20 -32.22
N PRO A 89 -11.42 12.87 -33.18
CA PRO A 89 -10.91 12.23 -34.39
C PRO A 89 -9.79 11.23 -34.06
N ILE A 90 -9.85 10.07 -34.70
CA ILE A 90 -8.93 8.96 -34.45
C ILE A 90 -7.75 9.09 -35.41
N THR A 91 -6.57 9.42 -34.87
CA THR A 91 -5.29 9.35 -35.58
C THR A 91 -4.40 8.35 -34.87
N ARG A 92 -3.64 7.54 -35.61
CA ARG A 92 -2.79 6.50 -35.03
C ARG A 92 -1.83 7.06 -33.97
N ASP A 93 -1.09 8.08 -34.34
CA ASP A 93 -0.13 8.76 -33.43
C ASP A 93 -0.83 9.42 -32.21
N GLY A 94 -2.06 9.92 -32.39
CA GLY A 94 -2.84 10.53 -31.33
C GLY A 94 -3.29 9.51 -30.28
N VAL A 95 -3.67 8.32 -30.72
CA VAL A 95 -4.14 7.23 -29.84
C VAL A 95 -2.97 6.67 -29.01
N GLU A 96 -1.83 6.42 -29.65
CA GLU A 96 -0.63 5.93 -28.97
C GLU A 96 -0.09 6.95 -27.93
N LYS A 97 0.05 8.22 -28.36
CA LYS A 97 0.44 9.32 -27.45
C LYS A 97 -0.53 9.51 -26.29
N PHE A 98 -1.81 9.29 -26.51
CA PHE A 98 -2.81 9.40 -25.45
C PHE A 98 -2.59 8.37 -24.34
N LEU A 99 -2.35 7.09 -24.68
CA LEU A 99 -2.13 6.04 -23.70
C LEU A 99 -0.84 6.28 -22.91
N VAL A 100 0.26 6.65 -23.62
CA VAL A 100 1.54 7.02 -22.99
C VAL A 100 1.35 8.16 -22.00
N GLN A 101 0.70 9.25 -22.41
CA GLN A 101 0.47 10.41 -21.56
C GLN A 101 -0.44 10.13 -20.38
N LYS A 102 -1.30 9.10 -20.48
CA LYS A 102 -2.26 8.78 -19.43
C LYS A 102 -1.64 7.96 -18.31
N PHE A 103 -0.74 7.04 -18.62
CA PHE A 103 -0.19 6.08 -17.66
C PHE A 103 1.32 6.20 -17.42
N PHE A 104 2.10 6.55 -18.46
CA PHE A 104 3.56 6.43 -18.44
C PHE A 104 4.30 7.78 -18.46
N ASP A 105 3.59 8.89 -18.44
CA ASP A 105 4.18 10.24 -18.41
C ASP A 105 4.40 10.71 -16.98
N ASP A 106 5.65 10.79 -16.52
CA ASP A 106 6.05 11.28 -15.19
C ASP A 106 5.46 12.66 -14.83
N LYS A 107 5.17 13.50 -15.84
CA LYS A 107 4.57 14.82 -15.63
C LYS A 107 3.08 14.75 -15.30
N ARG A 108 2.40 13.70 -15.74
CA ARG A 108 0.94 13.54 -15.61
C ARG A 108 0.56 12.47 -14.61
N TYR A 109 1.39 11.44 -14.45
CA TYR A 109 1.18 10.34 -13.51
C TYR A 109 2.27 10.34 -12.45
N ASP A 110 1.89 10.40 -11.18
CA ASP A 110 2.82 10.42 -10.05
C ASP A 110 2.22 9.62 -8.89
N LEU A 111 2.74 8.42 -8.68
CA LEU A 111 2.39 7.56 -7.55
C LEU A 111 2.88 8.15 -6.21
N GLY A 112 3.93 8.97 -6.25
CA GLY A 112 4.68 9.35 -5.07
C GLY A 112 5.39 8.16 -4.42
N ARG A 113 6.24 8.43 -3.45
CA ARG A 113 7.01 7.38 -2.74
C ARG A 113 6.11 6.36 -2.04
N ALA A 114 5.06 6.83 -1.38
CA ALA A 114 4.13 5.97 -0.66
C ALA A 114 3.34 5.04 -1.60
N GLY A 115 2.85 5.56 -2.73
CA GLY A 115 2.15 4.76 -3.73
C GLY A 115 3.07 3.72 -4.36
N ARG A 116 4.30 4.09 -4.71
CA ARG A 116 5.29 3.15 -5.27
C ARG A 116 5.63 2.04 -4.27
N PHE A 117 5.88 2.40 -3.01
CA PHE A 117 6.13 1.43 -1.94
C PHE A 117 5.00 0.40 -1.83
N LYS A 118 3.73 0.84 -1.77
CA LYS A 118 2.57 -0.07 -1.69
C LYS A 118 2.41 -0.94 -2.93
N TYR A 119 2.64 -0.38 -4.12
CA TYR A 119 2.60 -1.17 -5.36
C TYR A 119 3.64 -2.28 -5.34
N THR A 120 4.88 -1.95 -4.97
CA THR A 120 5.95 -2.95 -4.93
C THR A 120 5.75 -3.97 -3.81
N GLN A 121 5.28 -3.53 -2.63
CA GLN A 121 4.93 -4.43 -1.53
C GLN A 121 3.89 -5.47 -1.95
N LYS A 122 2.86 -5.07 -2.72
CA LYS A 122 1.79 -5.97 -3.14
C LYS A 122 2.13 -6.78 -4.40
N LEU A 123 2.85 -6.18 -5.35
CA LEU A 123 3.12 -6.76 -6.67
C LEU A 123 4.58 -7.24 -6.84
N GLY A 124 5.44 -7.02 -5.84
CA GLY A 124 6.81 -7.53 -5.84
C GLY A 124 6.85 -9.05 -5.78
N ILE A 125 7.78 -9.67 -6.53
CA ILE A 125 7.88 -11.12 -6.59
C ILE A 125 8.25 -11.72 -5.23
N TYR A 126 9.17 -11.10 -4.51
CA TYR A 126 9.62 -11.54 -3.19
C TYR A 126 8.48 -11.62 -2.18
N GLU A 127 7.69 -10.57 -2.04
CA GLU A 127 6.56 -10.51 -1.08
C GLU A 127 5.48 -11.55 -1.39
N ARG A 128 5.32 -11.88 -2.67
CA ARG A 128 4.30 -12.82 -3.13
C ARG A 128 4.73 -14.28 -3.02
N LEU A 129 6.01 -14.55 -2.81
CA LEU A 129 6.53 -15.91 -2.63
C LEU A 129 6.45 -16.40 -1.18
N VAL A 130 6.37 -15.50 -0.20
CA VAL A 130 6.30 -15.88 1.23
C VAL A 130 5.11 -16.81 1.48
N GLY A 131 5.35 -17.95 2.14
CA GLY A 131 4.36 -18.96 2.48
C GLY A 131 3.88 -19.80 1.30
N ARG A 132 4.47 -19.69 0.09
CA ARG A 132 4.07 -20.44 -1.11
C ARG A 132 4.90 -21.69 -1.32
N VAL A 133 4.27 -22.71 -1.86
CA VAL A 133 4.93 -23.97 -2.24
C VAL A 133 5.37 -23.90 -3.71
N LEU A 134 6.66 -24.05 -3.97
CA LEU A 134 7.23 -23.97 -5.32
C LEU A 134 6.76 -25.13 -6.20
N ALA A 135 6.32 -24.84 -7.43
CA ALA A 135 5.99 -25.84 -8.45
C ALA A 135 7.14 -26.08 -9.45
N GLU A 136 8.22 -25.32 -9.35
CA GLU A 136 9.44 -25.45 -10.15
C GLU A 136 10.68 -25.17 -9.30
N ASN A 137 11.85 -25.60 -9.77
CA ASN A 137 13.12 -25.30 -9.13
C ASN A 137 13.50 -23.83 -9.38
N LEU A 138 14.00 -23.11 -8.38
CA LEU A 138 14.54 -21.78 -8.57
C LEU A 138 15.97 -21.88 -9.10
N VAL A 139 16.13 -21.59 -10.39
CA VAL A 139 17.40 -21.69 -11.11
C VAL A 139 17.97 -20.29 -11.32
N SER A 140 19.23 -20.08 -10.95
CA SER A 140 19.93 -18.81 -11.18
C SER A 140 20.16 -18.56 -12.67
N ALA A 141 20.58 -17.35 -13.02
CA ALA A 141 20.93 -17.01 -14.41
C ALA A 141 22.07 -17.90 -14.99
N ASP A 142 22.89 -18.46 -14.12
CA ASP A 142 24.03 -19.35 -14.48
C ASP A 142 23.60 -20.82 -14.69
N GLY A 143 22.32 -21.14 -14.43
CA GLY A 143 21.75 -22.47 -14.60
C GLY A 143 21.86 -23.39 -13.38
N GLU A 144 22.34 -22.90 -12.25
CA GLU A 144 22.43 -23.65 -11.00
C GLU A 144 21.18 -23.42 -10.13
N ILE A 145 20.77 -24.45 -9.37
CA ILE A 145 19.66 -24.33 -8.42
C ILE A 145 20.17 -23.48 -7.24
N PHE A 146 19.39 -22.47 -6.86
CA PHE A 146 19.73 -21.62 -5.73
C PHE A 146 19.59 -22.42 -4.43
N THR A 147 20.57 -22.26 -3.53
CA THR A 147 20.61 -22.90 -2.21
C THR A 147 20.66 -21.81 -1.12
N ASN A 148 19.97 -22.04 -0.01
CA ASN A 148 20.05 -21.14 1.14
C ASN A 148 21.40 -21.26 1.87
N THR A 149 21.61 -20.41 2.88
CA THR A 149 22.82 -20.42 3.71
C THR A 149 23.02 -21.73 4.47
N ASP A 150 21.95 -22.48 4.74
CA ASP A 150 21.96 -23.80 5.39
C ASP A 150 22.27 -24.94 4.41
N GLY A 151 22.40 -24.63 3.10
CA GLY A 151 22.69 -25.60 2.05
C GLY A 151 21.46 -26.33 1.50
N GLU A 152 20.25 -25.90 1.84
CA GLU A 152 19.02 -26.47 1.28
C GLU A 152 18.71 -25.86 -0.09
N PRO A 153 18.49 -26.70 -1.13
CA PRO A 153 18.18 -26.21 -2.46
C PRO A 153 16.70 -25.81 -2.58
N PHE A 154 16.39 -24.73 -3.26
CA PHE A 154 15.02 -24.31 -3.56
C PHE A 154 14.46 -25.10 -4.73
N VAL A 155 13.98 -26.29 -4.42
CA VAL A 155 13.42 -27.24 -5.37
C VAL A 155 11.88 -27.23 -5.33
N ARG A 156 11.29 -27.88 -6.32
CA ARG A 156 9.86 -28.13 -6.36
C ARG A 156 9.38 -28.78 -5.05
N GLY A 157 8.26 -28.28 -4.48
CA GLY A 157 7.72 -28.72 -3.20
C GLY A 157 8.28 -27.98 -1.97
N HIS A 158 9.30 -27.14 -2.13
CA HIS A 158 9.83 -26.32 -1.04
C HIS A 158 8.83 -25.21 -0.67
N VAL A 159 8.59 -25.05 0.64
CA VAL A 159 7.74 -23.99 1.20
C VAL A 159 8.60 -22.76 1.49
N MET A 160 8.34 -21.68 0.79
CA MET A 160 9.12 -20.44 0.92
C MET A 160 8.86 -19.75 2.26
N THR A 161 9.84 -19.74 3.15
CA THR A 161 9.78 -19.02 4.42
C THR A 161 10.14 -17.53 4.25
N LYS A 162 9.89 -16.73 5.28
CA LYS A 162 10.33 -15.31 5.28
C LYS A 162 11.85 -15.19 5.20
N THR A 163 12.58 -16.11 5.82
CA THR A 163 14.06 -16.18 5.78
C THR A 163 14.57 -16.50 4.39
N ASP A 164 14.02 -17.51 3.72
CA ASP A 164 14.38 -17.88 2.35
C ASP A 164 14.20 -16.72 1.38
N VAL A 165 13.08 -16.01 1.52
CA VAL A 165 12.79 -14.84 0.68
C VAL A 165 13.75 -13.68 0.96
N ALA A 166 14.17 -13.49 2.22
CA ALA A 166 15.18 -12.49 2.57
C ALA A 166 16.54 -12.81 1.93
N GLU A 167 16.97 -14.09 1.96
CA GLU A 167 18.21 -14.54 1.31
C GLU A 167 18.17 -14.37 -0.21
N LEU A 168 17.05 -14.71 -0.87
CA LEU A 168 16.87 -14.45 -2.29
C LEU A 168 16.97 -12.96 -2.64
N ARG A 169 16.46 -12.10 -1.76
CA ARG A 169 16.53 -10.64 -1.93
C ARG A 169 17.95 -10.12 -1.75
N ASP A 170 18.66 -10.57 -0.72
CA ASP A 170 20.04 -10.17 -0.45
C ASP A 170 20.99 -10.64 -1.56
N ALA A 171 20.68 -11.78 -2.18
CA ALA A 171 21.37 -12.28 -3.37
C ALA A 171 21.00 -11.55 -4.67
N GLU A 172 20.02 -10.63 -4.65
CA GLU A 172 19.47 -9.96 -5.85
C GLU A 172 19.08 -10.96 -6.96
N PHE A 173 18.45 -12.08 -6.55
CA PHE A 173 18.24 -13.24 -7.43
C PHE A 173 17.47 -12.90 -8.71
N PHE A 174 16.36 -12.19 -8.61
CA PHE A 174 15.54 -11.82 -9.76
C PHE A 174 16.14 -10.63 -10.53
N GLU A 175 16.82 -9.72 -9.87
CA GLU A 175 17.51 -8.57 -10.47
C GLU A 175 18.66 -9.02 -11.39
N ARG A 176 19.30 -10.14 -11.08
CA ARG A 176 20.32 -10.78 -11.92
C ARG A 176 19.76 -11.51 -13.14
N GLY A 177 18.44 -11.47 -13.34
CA GLY A 177 17.76 -12.00 -14.50
C GLY A 177 17.29 -13.45 -14.38
N ALA A 178 17.35 -14.05 -13.18
CA ALA A 178 16.77 -15.36 -12.92
C ALA A 178 15.23 -15.28 -13.02
N HIS A 179 14.60 -16.29 -13.62
CA HIS A 179 13.13 -16.35 -13.81
C HIS A 179 12.50 -15.08 -14.42
N THR A 180 13.28 -14.32 -15.17
CA THR A 180 12.86 -13.08 -15.81
C THR A 180 12.38 -13.35 -17.23
N LYS A 181 11.16 -12.93 -17.56
CA LYS A 181 10.59 -13.04 -18.90
C LYS A 181 10.54 -11.67 -19.56
N LYS A 182 11.19 -11.53 -20.73
CA LYS A 182 11.04 -10.34 -21.56
C LYS A 182 9.68 -10.37 -22.23
N VAL A 183 8.89 -9.33 -22.03
CA VAL A 183 7.59 -9.16 -22.65
C VAL A 183 7.74 -8.22 -23.83
N ARG A 184 7.21 -8.62 -24.98
CA ARG A 184 7.13 -7.74 -26.13
C ARG A 184 6.12 -6.64 -25.83
N VAL A 185 6.57 -5.41 -25.94
CA VAL A 185 5.79 -4.23 -25.70
C VAL A 185 5.59 -3.47 -27.00
N ASN A 186 4.49 -2.73 -27.12
CA ASN A 186 4.31 -1.81 -28.23
C ASN A 186 5.46 -0.77 -28.19
N THR A 187 6.25 -0.71 -29.27
CA THR A 187 7.53 0.03 -29.37
C THR A 187 7.42 1.52 -29.07
N ASN A 188 6.21 2.08 -29.14
CA ASN A 188 5.97 3.49 -28.82
C ASN A 188 5.65 3.73 -27.33
N LEU A 189 5.40 2.65 -26.56
CA LEU A 189 5.09 2.76 -25.12
C LEU A 189 6.33 2.65 -24.26
N ASP A 190 7.19 1.67 -24.54
CA ASP A 190 8.50 1.51 -23.93
C ASP A 190 9.32 0.49 -24.75
N THR A 191 10.65 0.52 -24.63
CA THR A 191 11.51 -0.33 -25.44
C THR A 191 11.66 -1.75 -24.89
N HIS A 192 11.57 -1.95 -23.57
CA HIS A 192 11.70 -3.27 -22.96
C HIS A 192 11.00 -3.30 -21.60
N SER A 193 9.97 -4.14 -21.46
CA SER A 193 9.40 -4.48 -20.18
C SER A 193 9.76 -5.92 -19.81
N THR A 194 10.30 -6.10 -18.62
CA THR A 194 10.62 -7.40 -18.04
C THR A 194 9.68 -7.68 -16.88
N VAL A 195 9.26 -8.92 -16.71
CA VAL A 195 8.48 -9.39 -15.57
C VAL A 195 9.14 -10.62 -14.98
N ASN A 196 9.08 -10.76 -13.67
CA ASN A 196 9.54 -11.95 -12.99
C ASN A 196 8.38 -12.94 -12.91
N VAL A 197 8.61 -14.20 -13.26
CA VAL A 197 7.58 -15.23 -13.30
C VAL A 197 8.06 -16.47 -12.58
N VAL A 198 7.33 -16.90 -11.55
CA VAL A 198 7.60 -18.13 -10.79
C VAL A 198 6.33 -18.96 -10.73
N LYS A 199 6.47 -20.29 -10.86
CA LYS A 199 5.35 -21.22 -10.74
C LYS A 199 5.24 -21.74 -9.31
N VAL A 200 4.02 -21.66 -8.77
CA VAL A 200 3.68 -22.17 -7.45
C VAL A 200 2.45 -23.07 -7.53
N TYR A 201 2.20 -23.86 -6.49
CA TYR A 201 0.97 -24.61 -6.38
C TYR A 201 -0.16 -23.75 -5.82
N ALA A 202 -1.36 -23.90 -6.38
CA ALA A 202 -2.57 -23.31 -5.82
C ALA A 202 -2.88 -23.91 -4.45
N HIS A 203 -3.46 -23.11 -3.55
CA HIS A 203 -3.80 -23.51 -2.18
C HIS A 203 -2.62 -24.07 -1.37
N ASP A 204 -1.38 -23.77 -1.79
CA ASP A 204 -0.14 -24.17 -1.11
C ASP A 204 -0.02 -25.70 -0.84
N LYS A 205 -0.57 -26.51 -1.74
CA LYS A 205 -0.52 -27.97 -1.69
C LYS A 205 0.24 -28.53 -2.89
N GLU A 206 1.23 -29.37 -2.60
CA GLU A 206 1.99 -30.06 -3.64
C GLU A 206 1.07 -30.98 -4.47
N GLY A 207 1.19 -30.87 -5.80
CA GLY A 207 0.37 -31.65 -6.74
C GLY A 207 -0.96 -31.00 -7.14
N ASP A 208 -1.32 -29.86 -6.57
CA ASP A 208 -2.46 -29.06 -6.99
C ASP A 208 -2.19 -28.29 -8.30
N LYS A 209 -3.17 -27.53 -8.78
CA LYS A 209 -3.06 -26.70 -9.98
C LYS A 209 -1.83 -25.78 -9.90
N VAL A 210 -1.01 -25.79 -10.95
CA VAL A 210 0.13 -24.90 -11.04
C VAL A 210 -0.32 -23.53 -11.51
N VAL A 211 0.03 -22.51 -10.75
CA VAL A 211 -0.29 -21.10 -11.00
C VAL A 211 1.01 -20.31 -11.17
N LYS A 212 0.98 -19.30 -12.03
CA LYS A 212 2.13 -18.40 -12.25
C LYS A 212 1.98 -17.15 -11.43
N ILE A 213 2.94 -16.86 -10.57
CA ILE A 213 3.07 -15.57 -9.91
C ILE A 213 3.89 -14.66 -10.82
N ILE A 214 3.33 -13.50 -11.16
CA ILE A 214 3.98 -12.48 -11.96
C ILE A 214 4.30 -11.31 -11.06
N GLY A 215 5.58 -10.98 -10.90
CA GLY A 215 6.06 -9.85 -10.11
C GLY A 215 6.52 -8.69 -10.99
N THR A 216 6.44 -7.47 -10.45
CA THR A 216 7.07 -6.29 -11.05
C THR A 216 8.61 -6.40 -10.95
N ASP A 217 9.30 -5.76 -11.88
CA ASP A 217 10.77 -5.66 -11.91
C ASP A 217 11.32 -4.47 -11.10
N ILE A 218 10.45 -3.77 -10.35
CA ILE A 218 10.81 -2.61 -9.53
C ILE A 218 10.98 -3.06 -8.09
N ASN A 219 12.09 -2.65 -7.45
CA ASN A 219 12.38 -2.97 -6.06
C ASN A 219 11.55 -2.13 -5.05
N LEU A 220 11.58 -2.48 -3.76
CA LEU A 220 10.86 -1.79 -2.67
C LEU A 220 11.24 -0.31 -2.53
N CYS A 221 12.42 0.09 -2.97
CA CYS A 221 12.84 1.49 -2.98
C CYS A 221 12.26 2.29 -4.15
N GLY A 222 11.53 1.64 -5.07
CA GLY A 222 10.98 2.27 -6.26
C GLY A 222 12.02 2.51 -7.35
N VAL A 223 13.07 1.72 -7.38
CA VAL A 223 14.18 1.86 -8.34
C VAL A 223 14.15 0.70 -9.31
N GLN A 224 14.29 1.01 -10.59
CA GLN A 224 14.50 0.07 -11.68
C GLN A 224 15.91 0.29 -12.24
N GLY A 225 16.83 -0.62 -11.97
CA GLY A 225 18.24 -0.39 -12.22
C GLY A 225 18.76 0.83 -11.44
N ASN A 226 19.16 1.90 -12.15
CA ASN A 226 19.66 3.14 -11.52
C ASN A 226 18.67 4.32 -11.57
N LYS A 227 17.40 4.09 -11.93
CA LYS A 227 16.39 5.15 -12.11
C LYS A 227 15.24 5.01 -11.13
N GLU A 228 14.91 6.09 -10.41
CA GLU A 228 13.66 6.18 -9.65
C GLU A 228 12.46 6.22 -10.59
N VAL A 229 11.46 5.37 -10.33
CA VAL A 229 10.23 5.24 -11.12
C VAL A 229 9.04 5.69 -10.30
N ASN A 230 8.50 6.84 -10.64
CA ASN A 230 7.35 7.44 -9.97
C ASN A 230 6.02 7.24 -10.73
N CYS A 231 6.05 6.78 -11.98
CA CYS A 231 4.87 6.42 -12.76
C CYS A 231 4.62 4.90 -12.71
N VAL A 232 3.45 4.48 -13.17
CA VAL A 232 3.15 3.07 -13.40
C VAL A 232 3.92 2.59 -14.63
N THR A 233 4.48 1.39 -14.54
CA THR A 233 5.16 0.72 -15.67
C THR A 233 4.27 -0.35 -16.27
N ILE A 234 4.67 -0.87 -17.42
CA ILE A 234 3.97 -2.00 -18.05
C ILE A 234 4.12 -3.26 -17.19
N SER A 235 5.28 -3.48 -16.58
CA SER A 235 5.48 -4.60 -15.65
C SER A 235 4.53 -4.54 -14.47
N ASP A 236 4.27 -3.35 -13.91
CA ASP A 236 3.27 -3.16 -12.85
C ASP A 236 1.86 -3.53 -13.31
N MET A 237 1.46 -3.14 -14.53
CA MET A 237 0.14 -3.47 -15.06
C MET A 237 -0.03 -4.97 -15.29
N LEU A 238 1.01 -5.63 -15.80
CA LEU A 238 1.02 -7.09 -16.01
C LEU A 238 1.02 -7.84 -14.68
N ALA A 239 1.81 -7.40 -13.70
CA ALA A 239 1.83 -7.96 -12.36
C ALA A 239 0.48 -7.78 -11.65
N CYS A 240 -0.16 -6.61 -11.79
CA CYS A 240 -1.48 -6.33 -11.23
C CYS A 240 -2.56 -7.26 -11.84
N PHE A 241 -2.55 -7.43 -13.16
CA PHE A 241 -3.47 -8.35 -13.80
C PHE A 241 -3.18 -9.81 -13.42
N GLY A 242 -1.91 -10.21 -13.34
CA GLY A 242 -1.51 -11.53 -12.83
C GLY A 242 -1.97 -11.77 -11.40
N TYR A 243 -1.85 -10.76 -10.53
CA TYR A 243 -2.39 -10.84 -9.16
C TYR A 243 -3.91 -11.03 -9.15
N PHE A 244 -4.62 -10.30 -10.01
CA PHE A 244 -6.07 -10.43 -10.15
C PHE A 244 -6.49 -11.84 -10.63
N CYS A 245 -5.75 -12.45 -11.58
CA CYS A 245 -5.97 -13.83 -11.98
C CYS A 245 -5.72 -14.79 -10.81
N ASN A 246 -4.66 -14.56 -10.04
CA ASN A 246 -4.27 -15.43 -8.93
C ASN A 246 -5.29 -15.43 -7.77
N ILE A 247 -6.00 -14.31 -7.53
CA ILE A 247 -7.11 -14.27 -6.56
C ILE A 247 -8.19 -15.29 -6.93
N GLN A 248 -8.49 -15.49 -8.23
CA GLN A 248 -9.46 -16.50 -8.66
C GLN A 248 -8.98 -17.92 -8.41
N ASP A 249 -7.67 -18.13 -8.34
CA ASP A 249 -7.03 -19.41 -8.04
C ASP A 249 -6.70 -19.58 -6.54
N GLY A 250 -7.24 -18.71 -5.67
CA GLY A 250 -7.05 -18.77 -4.21
C GLY A 250 -5.71 -18.23 -3.70
N ILE A 251 -4.94 -17.56 -4.56
CA ILE A 251 -3.65 -16.94 -4.19
C ILE A 251 -3.79 -15.43 -4.09
N GLY A 252 -3.67 -14.91 -2.89
CA GLY A 252 -3.80 -13.48 -2.59
C GLY A 252 -5.14 -13.12 -1.96
N THR A 253 -5.26 -11.86 -1.56
CA THR A 253 -6.43 -11.31 -0.87
C THR A 253 -6.93 -10.08 -1.58
N THR A 254 -8.24 -9.81 -1.46
CA THR A 254 -8.83 -8.56 -1.92
C THR A 254 -8.44 -7.43 -0.98
N ASP A 255 -8.35 -6.20 -1.52
CA ASP A 255 -8.05 -5.03 -0.70
C ASP A 255 -9.30 -4.52 -0.01
N ASP A 256 -9.17 -4.24 1.28
CA ASP A 256 -10.13 -3.45 2.03
C ASP A 256 -9.74 -1.96 1.95
N ILE A 257 -10.69 -1.12 1.54
CA ILE A 257 -10.48 0.34 1.38
C ILE A 257 -10.30 1.02 2.73
N ASP A 258 -10.95 0.53 3.79
CA ASP A 258 -10.93 1.14 5.11
C ASP A 258 -9.76 0.66 5.99
N HIS A 259 -9.06 -0.36 5.56
CA HIS A 259 -7.85 -0.85 6.21
C HIS A 259 -6.76 0.23 6.25
N LEU A 260 -6.19 0.53 7.44
CA LEU A 260 -5.17 1.59 7.60
C LEU A 260 -3.84 1.29 6.89
N GLY A 261 -3.62 0.08 6.42
CA GLY A 261 -2.56 -0.24 5.47
C GLY A 261 -2.77 0.38 4.09
N ASN A 262 -4.01 0.67 3.71
CA ASN A 262 -4.40 1.29 2.43
C ASN A 262 -4.77 2.77 2.57
N ARG A 263 -5.02 3.24 3.78
CA ARG A 263 -5.34 4.65 4.12
C ARG A 263 -4.15 5.27 4.83
N ARG A 264 -3.56 6.28 4.22
CA ARG A 264 -2.43 7.00 4.81
C ARG A 264 -2.80 8.42 5.22
N VAL A 265 -2.05 8.96 6.16
CA VAL A 265 -2.17 10.36 6.60
C VAL A 265 -1.23 11.22 5.78
N ARG A 266 -1.74 12.35 5.29
CA ARG A 266 -0.92 13.39 4.66
C ARG A 266 -0.64 14.48 5.69
N CYS A 267 0.62 14.61 6.06
CA CYS A 267 1.07 15.65 6.97
C CYS A 267 1.14 17.02 6.28
N VAL A 268 1.26 18.07 7.08
CA VAL A 268 1.32 19.47 6.59
C VAL A 268 2.43 19.70 5.57
N GLY A 269 3.58 19.04 5.73
CA GLY A 269 4.70 19.15 4.80
C GLY A 269 4.34 18.71 3.37
N GLU A 270 3.62 17.61 3.21
CA GLU A 270 3.16 17.13 1.91
C GLU A 270 2.11 18.07 1.29
N LEU A 271 1.20 18.59 2.10
CA LEU A 271 0.19 19.55 1.64
C LEU A 271 0.83 20.85 1.16
N LEU A 272 1.80 21.37 1.91
CA LEU A 272 2.58 22.56 1.51
C LEU A 272 3.42 22.30 0.26
N GLN A 273 4.06 21.14 0.13
CA GLN A 273 4.82 20.76 -1.06
C GLN A 273 3.94 20.80 -2.31
N ASN A 274 2.70 20.31 -2.23
CA ASN A 274 1.76 20.33 -3.34
C ASN A 274 1.39 21.76 -3.75
N GLN A 275 1.15 22.65 -2.78
CA GLN A 275 0.86 24.06 -3.05
C GLN A 275 2.07 24.79 -3.65
N PHE A 276 3.26 24.54 -3.12
CA PHE A 276 4.51 25.06 -3.64
C PHE A 276 4.74 24.64 -5.10
N ARG A 277 4.52 23.33 -5.41
CA ARG A 277 4.61 22.79 -6.77
C ARG A 277 3.62 23.47 -7.72
N MET A 278 2.37 23.69 -7.28
CA MET A 278 1.38 24.41 -8.09
C MET A 278 1.81 25.85 -8.37
N GLY A 279 2.34 26.55 -7.37
CA GLY A 279 2.90 27.90 -7.50
C GLY A 279 4.07 27.97 -8.48
N LEU A 280 5.01 27.02 -8.38
CA LEU A 280 6.14 26.89 -9.32
C LEU A 280 5.68 26.63 -10.75
N ASN A 281 4.70 25.76 -10.96
CA ASN A 281 4.17 25.47 -12.28
C ASN A 281 3.50 26.72 -12.91
N LYS A 282 2.74 27.49 -12.11
CA LYS A 282 2.17 28.77 -12.56
C LYS A 282 3.28 29.77 -12.94
N MET A 283 4.33 29.88 -12.12
CA MET A 283 5.48 30.73 -12.37
C MET A 283 6.25 30.32 -13.63
N SER A 284 6.51 28.99 -13.80
CA SER A 284 7.19 28.45 -14.98
C SER A 284 6.45 28.79 -16.28
N LYS A 285 5.12 28.60 -16.30
CA LYS A 285 4.29 28.99 -17.45
C LYS A 285 4.35 30.50 -17.75
N ALA A 286 4.33 31.33 -16.70
CA ALA A 286 4.45 32.77 -16.88
C ALA A 286 5.82 33.21 -17.43
N VAL A 287 6.89 32.52 -16.99
CA VAL A 287 8.24 32.74 -17.55
C VAL A 287 8.31 32.32 -19.02
N GLN A 288 7.78 31.15 -19.36
CA GLN A 288 7.73 30.69 -20.75
C GLN A 288 6.96 31.66 -21.67
N GLN A 289 5.81 32.16 -21.20
CA GLN A 289 5.05 33.17 -21.95
C GLN A 289 5.85 34.49 -22.14
N LYS A 290 6.54 34.95 -21.09
CA LYS A 290 7.38 36.14 -21.21
C LYS A 290 8.55 35.93 -22.15
N MET A 291 9.20 34.78 -22.10
CA MET A 291 10.30 34.43 -23.00
C MET A 291 9.88 34.38 -24.47
N SER A 292 8.65 33.99 -24.77
CA SER A 292 8.14 33.95 -26.14
C SER A 292 7.84 35.34 -26.71
N VAL A 293 7.64 36.35 -25.84
CA VAL A 293 7.28 37.73 -26.26
C VAL A 293 8.46 38.70 -26.13
N SER A 294 9.42 38.44 -25.22
CA SER A 294 10.53 39.32 -24.93
C SER A 294 11.70 39.09 -25.87
N ASP A 295 12.43 40.14 -26.19
CA ASP A 295 13.72 40.06 -26.88
C ASP A 295 14.76 39.41 -25.93
N LEU A 296 15.22 38.19 -26.28
CA LEU A 296 16.12 37.39 -25.46
C LEU A 296 17.52 38.01 -25.35
N SER A 297 17.91 38.88 -26.27
CA SER A 297 19.22 39.57 -26.25
C SER A 297 19.35 40.56 -25.10
N THR A 298 18.24 41.16 -24.65
CA THR A 298 18.19 42.15 -23.60
C THR A 298 17.55 41.65 -22.30
N ALA A 299 17.00 40.45 -22.30
CA ALA A 299 16.27 39.87 -21.18
C ALA A 299 17.19 39.53 -20.01
N LYS A 300 16.85 40.03 -18.81
CA LYS A 300 17.52 39.68 -17.56
C LYS A 300 16.66 38.68 -16.77
N PRO A 301 17.26 37.71 -16.04
CA PRO A 301 16.49 36.76 -15.22
C PRO A 301 15.51 37.44 -14.26
N GLN A 302 15.89 38.56 -13.66
CA GLN A 302 15.06 39.33 -12.74
C GLN A 302 13.80 39.92 -13.41
N SER A 303 13.84 40.24 -14.70
CA SER A 303 12.67 40.73 -15.43
C SER A 303 11.72 39.63 -15.86
N LEU A 304 12.23 38.41 -16.03
CA LEU A 304 11.45 37.23 -16.44
C LEU A 304 10.74 36.56 -15.28
N ILE A 305 11.41 36.45 -14.13
CA ILE A 305 10.90 35.72 -12.96
C ILE A 305 9.96 36.61 -12.15
N ASN A 306 8.74 36.11 -11.93
CA ASN A 306 7.76 36.75 -11.05
C ASN A 306 7.40 35.80 -9.90
N ILE A 307 7.73 36.16 -8.66
CA ILE A 307 7.51 35.36 -7.46
C ILE A 307 6.04 35.39 -6.99
N ARG A 308 5.23 36.36 -7.45
CA ARG A 308 3.84 36.54 -6.98
C ARG A 308 2.97 35.25 -7.07
N PRO A 309 2.99 34.46 -8.15
CA PRO A 309 2.19 33.23 -8.23
C PRO A 309 2.55 32.19 -7.15
N LEU A 310 3.82 32.10 -6.77
CA LEU A 310 4.29 31.21 -5.71
C LEU A 310 3.84 31.68 -4.33
N THR A 311 4.08 32.93 -3.99
CA THR A 311 3.67 33.51 -2.70
C THR A 311 2.14 33.51 -2.54
N SER A 312 1.40 33.78 -3.62
CA SER A 312 -0.06 33.73 -3.64
C SER A 312 -0.57 32.31 -3.35
N SER A 313 0.03 31.27 -3.96
CA SER A 313 -0.36 29.89 -3.76
C SER A 313 -0.15 29.42 -2.31
N ILE A 314 0.98 29.80 -1.69
CA ILE A 314 1.26 29.48 -0.29
C ILE A 314 0.29 30.24 0.64
N ARG A 315 0.06 31.52 0.39
CA ARG A 315 -0.88 32.34 1.18
C ARG A 315 -2.30 31.81 1.09
N GLU A 316 -2.74 31.37 -0.09
CA GLU A 316 -4.04 30.76 -0.32
C GLU A 316 -4.24 29.50 0.54
N PHE A 317 -3.19 28.68 0.70
CA PHE A 317 -3.26 27.49 1.57
C PHE A 317 -3.57 27.87 3.01
N PHE A 318 -2.82 28.82 3.59
CA PHE A 318 -3.03 29.22 4.99
C PHE A 318 -4.33 30.00 5.23
N ALA A 319 -4.80 30.77 4.25
CA ALA A 319 -5.99 31.61 4.40
C ALA A 319 -7.30 30.88 4.07
N SER A 320 -7.30 29.93 3.13
CA SER A 320 -8.54 29.39 2.54
C SER A 320 -8.64 27.87 2.60
N SER A 321 -7.59 27.15 3.02
CA SER A 321 -7.65 25.69 3.12
C SER A 321 -8.55 25.24 4.27
N GLN A 322 -9.40 24.24 4.01
CA GLN A 322 -10.25 23.61 5.02
C GLN A 322 -9.43 22.99 6.17
N LEU A 323 -8.19 22.57 5.89
CA LEU A 323 -7.30 21.93 6.85
C LEU A 323 -6.46 22.92 7.66
N SER A 324 -6.31 24.17 7.18
CA SER A 324 -5.70 25.26 7.91
C SER A 324 -6.78 25.94 8.75
N GLN A 325 -6.81 25.65 10.04
CA GLN A 325 -7.84 26.10 10.95
C GLN A 325 -7.24 26.95 12.06
N PHE A 326 -8.05 27.79 12.68
CA PHE A 326 -7.68 28.48 13.91
C PHE A 326 -7.45 27.44 15.00
N MET A 327 -6.34 27.57 15.74
CA MET A 327 -6.05 26.63 16.83
C MET A 327 -7.01 26.89 18.01
N ASP A 328 -7.58 25.82 18.53
CA ASP A 328 -8.37 25.89 19.75
C ASP A 328 -7.43 26.10 20.95
N GLN A 329 -7.54 27.24 21.61
CA GLN A 329 -6.68 27.70 22.72
C GLN A 329 -7.43 27.85 24.02
N THR A 330 -8.57 27.20 24.20
CA THR A 330 -9.39 27.27 25.42
C THR A 330 -8.58 26.80 26.63
N ASN A 331 -7.80 25.73 26.48
CA ASN A 331 -6.92 25.17 27.50
C ASN A 331 -5.76 24.41 26.84
N PRO A 332 -4.69 24.04 27.57
CA PRO A 332 -3.55 23.31 27.00
C PRO A 332 -3.91 21.95 26.39
N LEU A 333 -4.91 21.24 26.94
CA LEU A 333 -5.39 19.97 26.40
C LEU A 333 -6.06 20.18 25.03
N ALA A 334 -6.85 21.25 24.87
CA ALA A 334 -7.50 21.59 23.60
C ALA A 334 -6.45 21.88 22.51
N GLU A 335 -5.36 22.57 22.82
CA GLU A 335 -4.25 22.79 21.89
C GLU A 335 -3.59 21.49 21.45
N LEU A 336 -3.29 20.60 22.40
CA LEU A 336 -2.66 19.32 22.13
C LEU A 336 -3.54 18.42 21.26
N THR A 337 -4.81 18.29 21.59
CA THR A 337 -5.78 17.49 20.82
C THR A 337 -6.00 18.04 19.42
N ASN A 338 -6.02 19.37 19.27
CA ASN A 338 -6.13 20.02 17.96
C ASN A 338 -4.95 19.67 17.03
N LYS A 339 -3.72 19.60 17.59
CA LYS A 339 -2.51 19.22 16.84
C LYS A 339 -2.46 17.73 16.46
N ARG A 340 -3.15 16.86 17.19
CA ARG A 340 -3.21 15.40 16.97
C ARG A 340 -4.46 14.96 16.18
N ARG A 341 -5.22 15.89 15.64
CA ARG A 341 -6.47 15.60 14.91
C ARG A 341 -6.17 15.09 13.50
N ILE A 342 -6.90 14.06 13.09
CA ILE A 342 -6.86 13.46 11.76
C ILE A 342 -8.22 13.70 11.10
N SER A 343 -8.23 14.31 9.90
CA SER A 343 -9.46 14.60 9.15
C SER A 343 -9.50 13.80 7.85
N ALA A 344 -10.63 13.14 7.58
CA ALA A 344 -10.89 12.51 6.28
C ALA A 344 -11.38 13.53 5.23
N LEU A 345 -11.70 14.75 5.64
CA LEU A 345 -12.20 15.83 4.80
C LEU A 345 -11.04 16.63 4.16
N GLY A 346 -11.33 17.39 3.13
CA GLY A 346 -10.41 18.34 2.53
C GLY A 346 -9.94 17.99 1.12
N PRO A 347 -8.95 18.70 0.57
CA PRO A 347 -8.47 18.49 -0.79
C PRO A 347 -7.94 17.08 -1.01
N GLY A 348 -8.55 16.34 -1.95
CA GLY A 348 -8.21 14.94 -2.23
C GLY A 348 -8.73 13.93 -1.19
N GLY A 349 -9.55 14.37 -0.23
CA GLY A 349 -10.28 13.55 0.73
C GLY A 349 -11.76 13.40 0.35
N LEU A 350 -12.56 13.02 1.34
CA LEU A 350 -14.00 12.84 1.22
C LEU A 350 -14.75 14.19 1.35
N THR A 351 -15.96 14.23 0.83
CA THR A 351 -16.95 15.27 1.15
C THR A 351 -17.99 14.66 2.08
N ARG A 352 -18.59 15.46 2.96
CA ARG A 352 -19.59 15.01 3.95
C ARG A 352 -20.72 14.20 3.32
N ASP A 353 -21.24 14.68 2.18
CA ASP A 353 -22.37 14.08 1.46
C ASP A 353 -22.03 12.76 0.77
N ARG A 354 -20.75 12.50 0.49
CA ARG A 354 -20.26 11.29 -0.18
C ARG A 354 -19.63 10.27 0.79
N ALA A 355 -19.55 10.60 2.06
CA ALA A 355 -19.05 9.71 3.08
C ALA A 355 -20.12 8.70 3.45
N SER A 356 -19.92 7.42 3.11
CA SER A 356 -20.77 6.30 3.52
C SER A 356 -20.68 6.06 5.03
N MET A 357 -21.56 5.22 5.56
CA MET A 357 -21.51 4.82 6.97
C MET A 357 -20.26 4.01 7.26
N GLU A 358 -19.84 3.15 6.34
CA GLU A 358 -18.66 2.28 6.49
C GLU A 358 -17.37 3.08 6.77
N VAL A 359 -17.16 4.22 6.10
CA VAL A 359 -15.99 5.09 6.32
C VAL A 359 -15.99 5.75 7.70
N ARG A 360 -17.16 5.82 8.37
CA ARG A 360 -17.35 6.44 9.69
C ARG A 360 -17.22 5.44 10.83
N ASP A 361 -17.25 4.15 10.52
CA ASP A 361 -17.15 3.07 11.50
C ASP A 361 -15.73 2.90 12.03
N VAL A 362 -15.61 2.20 13.14
CA VAL A 362 -14.32 1.82 13.71
C VAL A 362 -13.88 0.50 13.09
N HIS A 363 -12.80 0.54 12.34
CA HIS A 363 -12.18 -0.63 11.75
C HIS A 363 -11.21 -1.30 12.74
N TYR A 364 -11.01 -2.62 12.69
CA TYR A 364 -10.09 -3.31 13.62
C TYR A 364 -8.65 -2.76 13.54
N THR A 365 -8.18 -2.28 12.38
CA THR A 365 -6.87 -1.65 12.22
C THR A 365 -6.70 -0.32 12.94
N HIS A 366 -7.79 0.24 13.50
CA HIS A 366 -7.72 1.45 14.33
C HIS A 366 -7.08 1.19 15.69
N TYR A 367 -6.99 -0.07 16.12
CA TYR A 367 -6.41 -0.44 17.40
C TYR A 367 -4.98 0.13 17.56
N GLY A 368 -4.73 0.81 18.66
CA GLY A 368 -3.44 1.46 18.94
C GLY A 368 -3.08 2.65 18.03
N ARG A 369 -3.88 2.99 17.02
CA ARG A 369 -3.60 4.05 16.02
C ARG A 369 -4.56 5.21 16.08
N ILE A 370 -5.85 4.95 16.06
CA ILE A 370 -6.91 5.96 16.07
C ILE A 370 -7.82 5.68 17.26
N CYS A 371 -8.08 6.71 18.07
CA CYS A 371 -8.98 6.58 19.21
C CYS A 371 -10.41 6.28 18.74
N PRO A 372 -11.04 5.21 19.22
CA PRO A 372 -12.42 4.88 18.86
C PRO A 372 -13.46 5.76 19.53
N ILE A 373 -13.09 6.50 20.59
CA ILE A 373 -13.99 7.26 21.44
C ILE A 373 -14.03 8.73 21.04
N GLU A 374 -12.87 9.37 20.83
CA GLU A 374 -12.79 10.80 20.59
C GLU A 374 -13.09 11.15 19.11
N THR A 375 -14.34 11.51 18.83
CA THR A 375 -14.82 12.03 17.54
C THR A 375 -15.88 13.11 17.79
N PRO A 376 -16.09 14.08 16.88
CA PRO A 376 -17.18 15.03 17.00
C PRO A 376 -18.54 14.36 16.91
N GLU A 377 -19.53 14.92 17.60
CA GLU A 377 -20.94 14.55 17.44
C GLU A 377 -21.55 15.27 16.21
N GLY A 378 -22.49 14.63 15.53
CA GLY A 378 -23.23 15.20 14.40
C GLY A 378 -22.67 14.82 13.02
N GLN A 379 -22.73 15.73 12.05
CA GLN A 379 -22.43 15.45 10.63
C GLN A 379 -21.00 14.97 10.36
N ASN A 380 -20.05 15.31 11.23
CA ASN A 380 -18.63 14.97 11.07
C ASN A 380 -18.22 13.71 11.87
N ILE A 381 -19.18 12.98 12.47
CA ILE A 381 -18.89 11.76 13.22
C ILE A 381 -18.11 10.76 12.37
N GLY A 382 -17.05 10.18 12.91
CA GLY A 382 -16.18 9.22 12.22
C GLY A 382 -15.29 9.80 11.11
N LEU A 383 -15.51 11.05 10.66
CA LEU A 383 -14.69 11.71 9.64
C LEU A 383 -13.55 12.54 10.23
N ILE A 384 -13.70 12.97 11.48
CA ILE A 384 -12.67 13.66 12.22
C ILE A 384 -12.34 12.81 13.45
N ASN A 385 -11.13 12.30 13.49
CA ASN A 385 -10.64 11.40 14.52
C ASN A 385 -9.39 11.97 15.17
N ASN A 386 -8.95 11.35 16.26
CA ASN A 386 -7.74 11.74 16.97
C ASN A 386 -6.75 10.58 17.04
N LEU A 387 -5.47 10.90 16.93
CA LEU A 387 -4.38 9.96 17.01
C LEU A 387 -4.31 9.36 18.42
N SER A 388 -4.17 8.05 18.54
CA SER A 388 -3.97 7.37 19.82
C SER A 388 -2.67 7.80 20.50
N THR A 389 -2.58 7.59 21.82
CA THR A 389 -1.51 8.15 22.67
C THR A 389 -0.12 7.78 22.19
N TYR A 390 0.12 6.51 21.85
CA TYR A 390 1.44 6.00 21.46
C TYR A 390 1.66 5.92 19.94
N ALA A 391 0.61 6.17 19.14
CA ALA A 391 0.70 6.06 17.69
C ALA A 391 1.68 7.06 17.08
N LYS A 392 2.39 6.62 16.05
CA LYS A 392 3.29 7.42 15.22
C LYS A 392 2.93 7.31 13.75
N ILE A 393 3.44 8.24 12.96
CA ILE A 393 3.29 8.25 11.49
C ILE A 393 4.65 7.92 10.90
N ASN A 394 4.71 6.90 10.04
CA ASN A 394 5.94 6.53 9.37
C ASN A 394 6.29 7.51 8.21
N ARG A 395 7.47 7.31 7.61
CA ARG A 395 7.96 8.15 6.49
C ARG A 395 7.06 8.15 5.24
N TYR A 396 6.19 7.15 5.10
CA TYR A 396 5.25 7.04 4.00
C TYR A 396 3.85 7.59 4.32
N GLY A 397 3.60 7.94 5.58
CA GLY A 397 2.32 8.46 6.06
C GLY A 397 1.38 7.39 6.64
N PHE A 398 1.82 6.14 6.82
CA PHE A 398 1.02 5.12 7.48
C PHE A 398 1.14 5.22 9.00
N LEU A 399 0.04 4.95 9.68
CA LEU A 399 -0.01 4.93 11.14
C LEU A 399 0.62 3.64 11.66
N GLN A 400 1.44 3.78 12.71
CA GLN A 400 2.10 2.68 13.40
C GLN A 400 1.78 2.72 14.89
N ALA A 401 1.65 1.53 15.48
CA ALA A 401 1.51 1.32 16.91
C ALA A 401 2.72 0.55 17.47
N PRO A 402 3.14 0.80 18.72
CA PRO A 402 4.27 0.11 19.32
C PRO A 402 3.82 -1.20 19.98
N TYR A 403 4.60 -2.26 19.80
CA TYR A 403 4.39 -3.57 20.43
C TYR A 403 5.70 -4.09 20.99
N ARG A 404 5.65 -4.80 22.12
CA ARG A 404 6.83 -5.49 22.70
C ARG A 404 7.06 -6.78 21.94
N VAL A 405 8.31 -7.07 21.65
CA VAL A 405 8.72 -8.27 20.92
C VAL A 405 8.73 -9.48 21.85
N VAL A 406 8.21 -10.62 21.38
CA VAL A 406 8.34 -11.92 22.04
C VAL A 406 9.53 -12.66 21.44
N ILE A 407 10.49 -13.01 22.28
CA ILE A 407 11.68 -13.79 21.91
C ILE A 407 11.42 -15.25 22.28
N LYS A 408 11.61 -16.14 21.32
CA LYS A 408 11.43 -17.60 21.47
C LYS A 408 12.81 -18.25 21.49
N GLU A 409 13.18 -18.87 22.59
CA GLU A 409 14.48 -19.52 22.74
C GLU A 409 14.36 -20.90 23.36
N ALA A 410 15.16 -21.83 22.87
CA ALA A 410 15.26 -23.17 23.43
C ALA A 410 16.40 -23.22 24.46
N ASP A 411 16.12 -23.70 25.66
CA ASP A 411 17.16 -23.97 26.67
C ASP A 411 18.02 -25.17 26.24
N LYS A 412 19.16 -25.33 26.91
CA LYS A 412 20.12 -26.44 26.71
C LYS A 412 19.49 -27.82 26.84
N GLU A 413 18.34 -27.93 27.50
CA GLU A 413 17.53 -29.14 27.65
C GLU A 413 16.50 -29.31 26.54
N GLY A 414 16.42 -28.40 25.58
CA GLY A 414 15.45 -28.42 24.46
C GLY A 414 14.05 -27.91 24.82
N LYS A 415 13.86 -27.32 26.00
CA LYS A 415 12.60 -26.69 26.39
C LYS A 415 12.52 -25.28 25.81
N MET A 416 11.40 -24.97 25.15
CA MET A 416 11.15 -23.62 24.62
C MET A 416 10.70 -22.69 25.74
N HIS A 417 11.32 -21.52 25.79
CA HIS A 417 10.98 -20.41 26.66
C HIS A 417 10.51 -19.23 25.82
N TYR A 418 9.54 -18.48 26.32
CA TYR A 418 8.89 -17.37 25.63
C TYR A 418 9.07 -16.11 26.47
N TYR A 419 9.94 -15.23 26.03
CA TYR A 419 10.33 -14.02 26.73
C TYR A 419 9.74 -12.79 26.08
N VAL A 420 9.19 -11.88 26.88
CA VAL A 420 8.74 -10.55 26.43
C VAL A 420 9.84 -9.55 26.70
N SER A 421 10.38 -8.97 25.64
CA SER A 421 11.39 -7.91 25.69
C SER A 421 10.77 -6.57 26.10
N ASP A 422 11.53 -5.72 26.77
CA ASP A 422 11.13 -4.31 26.98
C ASP A 422 11.32 -3.46 25.70
N ARG A 423 11.95 -4.01 24.65
CA ARG A 423 12.08 -3.38 23.34
C ARG A 423 10.73 -3.33 22.64
N ALA A 424 10.33 -2.12 22.22
CA ALA A 424 9.12 -1.92 21.46
C ALA A 424 9.43 -1.67 19.97
N GLU A 425 8.76 -2.39 19.10
CA GLU A 425 8.79 -2.18 17.65
C GLU A 425 7.50 -1.50 17.19
N TYR A 426 7.61 -0.62 16.18
CA TYR A 426 6.47 0.06 15.61
C TYR A 426 5.99 -0.66 14.37
N LEU A 427 4.80 -1.27 14.44
CA LEU A 427 4.20 -2.01 13.33
C LEU A 427 3.14 -1.14 12.62
N SER A 428 3.12 -1.23 11.30
CA SER A 428 2.00 -0.72 10.50
C SER A 428 0.86 -1.74 10.50
N ALA A 429 -0.32 -1.34 10.03
CA ALA A 429 -1.47 -2.24 9.96
C ALA A 429 -1.25 -3.44 9.00
N ASP A 430 -0.38 -3.29 8.00
CA ASP A 430 -0.02 -4.41 7.12
C ASP A 430 0.90 -5.42 7.80
N ASP A 431 1.82 -4.93 8.66
CA ASP A 431 2.78 -5.79 9.38
C ASP A 431 2.08 -6.62 10.46
N GLU A 432 0.90 -6.19 10.94
CA GLU A 432 0.10 -6.91 11.93
C GLU A 432 -0.72 -8.06 11.36
N ARG A 433 -0.92 -8.11 10.04
CA ARG A 433 -1.84 -9.05 9.39
C ARG A 433 -1.53 -10.53 9.66
N ASP A 434 -0.26 -10.88 9.79
CA ASP A 434 0.18 -12.27 9.89
C ASP A 434 0.74 -12.62 11.28
N VAL A 435 0.42 -11.85 12.33
CA VAL A 435 1.01 -12.04 13.66
C VAL A 435 -0.05 -12.04 14.76
N TYR A 436 0.16 -12.86 15.77
CA TYR A 436 -0.65 -12.86 16.99
C TYR A 436 -0.06 -11.87 17.99
N ILE A 437 -0.91 -10.99 18.52
CA ILE A 437 -0.54 -9.94 19.46
C ILE A 437 -1.32 -10.15 20.76
N ALA A 438 -0.61 -10.43 21.85
CA ALA A 438 -1.21 -10.63 23.16
C ALA A 438 -1.52 -9.29 23.85
N GLN A 439 -2.50 -9.29 24.73
CA GLN A 439 -2.89 -8.11 25.50
C GLN A 439 -1.80 -7.70 26.50
N ALA A 440 -1.76 -6.40 26.86
CA ALA A 440 -0.80 -5.85 27.81
C ALA A 440 -0.94 -6.39 29.25
N ASN A 441 -2.08 -6.97 29.61
CA ASN A 441 -2.41 -7.47 30.95
C ASN A 441 -2.08 -8.96 31.17
N VAL A 442 -1.37 -9.59 30.24
CA VAL A 442 -0.89 -10.98 30.41
C VAL A 442 -0.01 -11.11 31.64
N ARG A 443 -0.09 -12.27 32.29
CA ARG A 443 0.71 -12.54 33.49
C ARG A 443 2.14 -12.87 33.08
N LEU A 444 3.08 -12.02 33.50
CA LEU A 444 4.51 -12.16 33.25
C LEU A 444 5.28 -12.37 34.55
N SER A 445 6.46 -13.00 34.46
CA SER A 445 7.41 -13.14 35.55
C SER A 445 7.99 -11.79 36.00
N ALA A 446 8.74 -11.79 37.09
CA ALA A 446 9.59 -10.66 37.43
C ALA A 446 10.65 -10.44 36.33
N PRO A 447 11.11 -9.18 36.13
CA PRO A 447 12.18 -8.92 35.15
C PRO A 447 13.46 -9.69 35.51
N GLU A 448 14.03 -10.39 34.54
CA GLU A 448 15.28 -11.15 34.69
C GLU A 448 16.23 -10.83 33.54
N GLU A 449 17.54 -10.76 33.84
CA GLU A 449 18.57 -10.60 32.82
C GLU A 449 18.91 -11.97 32.23
N VAL A 450 18.55 -12.19 30.99
CA VAL A 450 18.80 -13.42 30.24
C VAL A 450 19.91 -13.17 29.23
N THR A 451 20.82 -14.14 29.09
CA THR A 451 21.85 -14.13 28.04
C THR A 451 21.43 -15.10 26.96
N PHE A 452 21.11 -14.58 25.80
CA PHE A 452 20.63 -15.33 24.62
C PHE A 452 21.76 -16.10 23.93
N ALA A 453 21.41 -17.04 23.05
CA ALA A 453 22.38 -17.88 22.34
C ALA A 453 23.36 -17.08 21.46
N ASP A 454 22.96 -15.92 20.98
CA ASP A 454 23.82 -14.96 20.25
C ASP A 454 24.79 -14.17 21.12
N GLY A 455 24.75 -14.37 22.45
CA GLY A 455 25.59 -13.66 23.45
C GLY A 455 25.03 -12.30 23.86
N HIS A 456 23.87 -11.87 23.32
CA HIS A 456 23.20 -10.65 23.74
C HIS A 456 22.56 -10.83 25.13
N LYS A 457 22.63 -9.77 25.95
CA LYS A 457 21.99 -9.74 27.27
C LYS A 457 20.87 -8.73 27.27
N GLU A 458 19.66 -9.17 27.65
CA GLU A 458 18.50 -8.30 27.72
C GLU A 458 17.70 -8.59 29.01
N ILE A 459 17.04 -7.56 29.52
CA ILE A 459 16.08 -7.70 30.62
C ILE A 459 14.73 -8.09 30.01
N VAL A 460 14.28 -9.28 30.33
CA VAL A 460 13.06 -9.87 29.76
C VAL A 460 12.15 -10.40 30.86
N LYS A 461 10.92 -10.69 30.51
CA LYS A 461 9.90 -11.29 31.37
C LYS A 461 9.33 -12.52 30.67
N GLU A 462 9.20 -13.64 31.37
CA GLU A 462 8.65 -14.88 30.82
C GLU A 462 7.12 -14.93 31.01
N PHE A 463 6.42 -15.54 30.08
CA PHE A 463 5.00 -15.83 30.23
C PHE A 463 4.79 -16.89 31.31
N LEU A 464 3.82 -16.64 32.22
CA LEU A 464 3.47 -17.59 33.29
C LEU A 464 2.38 -18.56 32.87
N ASP A 465 1.58 -18.22 31.88
CA ASP A 465 0.48 -19.01 31.35
C ASP A 465 0.89 -19.71 30.05
N SER A 466 0.37 -20.89 29.78
CA SER A 466 0.58 -21.62 28.52
C SER A 466 -0.28 -21.09 27.38
N GLU A 467 -1.41 -20.46 27.68
CA GLU A 467 -2.34 -19.86 26.74
C GLU A 467 -2.66 -18.43 27.19
N VAL A 468 -2.74 -17.51 26.23
CA VAL A 468 -3.03 -16.10 26.48
C VAL A 468 -4.08 -15.58 25.51
N ILE A 469 -4.80 -14.52 25.90
CA ILE A 469 -5.70 -13.84 25.00
C ILE A 469 -4.85 -13.01 24.03
N ALA A 470 -4.96 -13.36 22.75
CA ALA A 470 -4.32 -12.65 21.67
C ALA A 470 -5.32 -12.28 20.59
N ARG A 471 -5.01 -11.25 19.82
CA ARG A 471 -5.76 -10.87 18.62
C ARG A 471 -4.97 -11.19 17.37
N HIS A 472 -5.69 -11.52 16.32
CA HIS A 472 -5.18 -11.71 14.97
C HIS A 472 -6.20 -11.13 13.99
N ASP A 473 -5.83 -10.09 13.26
CA ASP A 473 -6.74 -9.30 12.44
C ASP A 473 -8.01 -8.84 13.20
N ASP A 474 -9.18 -9.33 12.79
CA ASP A 474 -10.50 -9.02 13.39
C ASP A 474 -10.89 -9.98 14.53
N ASP A 475 -10.21 -11.11 14.64
CA ASP A 475 -10.51 -12.14 15.63
C ASP A 475 -9.67 -11.97 16.91
N SER A 476 -10.27 -12.37 18.04
CA SER A 476 -9.58 -12.45 19.32
C SER A 476 -9.96 -13.74 20.05
N GLY A 477 -8.98 -14.41 20.64
CA GLY A 477 -9.21 -15.66 21.33
C GLY A 477 -8.05 -16.08 22.23
N LEU A 478 -8.22 -17.23 22.88
CA LEU A 478 -7.14 -17.90 23.60
C LEU A 478 -6.23 -18.57 22.58
N VAL A 479 -4.95 -18.24 22.63
CA VAL A 479 -3.92 -18.72 21.72
C VAL A 479 -2.75 -19.26 22.54
N PRO A 480 -2.13 -20.38 22.15
CA PRO A 480 -0.90 -20.87 22.76
C PRO A 480 0.21 -19.83 22.64
N VAL A 481 1.05 -19.71 23.68
CA VAL A 481 2.13 -18.71 23.74
C VAL A 481 3.17 -18.90 22.64
N ASP A 482 3.32 -20.11 22.11
CA ASP A 482 4.23 -20.44 21.00
C ASP A 482 3.87 -19.73 19.68
N GLU A 483 2.60 -19.40 19.48
CA GLU A 483 2.15 -18.65 18.29
C GLU A 483 2.28 -17.13 18.45
N VAL A 484 2.34 -16.63 19.69
CA VAL A 484 2.40 -15.18 19.98
C VAL A 484 3.73 -14.59 19.52
N SER A 485 3.67 -13.48 18.81
CA SER A 485 4.85 -12.77 18.31
C SER A 485 5.09 -11.42 18.99
N TYR A 486 4.02 -10.79 19.46
CA TYR A 486 4.08 -9.46 20.08
C TYR A 486 3.13 -9.35 21.28
N VAL A 487 3.38 -8.36 22.12
CA VAL A 487 2.54 -8.02 23.28
C VAL A 487 2.27 -6.53 23.27
N ASP A 488 1.05 -6.10 23.56
CA ASP A 488 0.70 -4.69 23.72
C ASP A 488 1.57 -4.01 24.79
N VAL A 489 1.96 -2.76 24.54
CA VAL A 489 2.80 -2.01 25.49
C VAL A 489 1.98 -1.61 26.72
N SER A 490 0.77 -1.15 26.53
CA SER A 490 -0.11 -0.66 27.60
C SER A 490 -1.57 -0.63 27.14
N PRO A 491 -2.54 -0.89 28.02
CA PRO A 491 -3.96 -0.72 27.68
C PRO A 491 -4.35 0.72 27.25
N LYS A 492 -3.53 1.73 27.64
CA LYS A 492 -3.74 3.14 27.27
C LYS A 492 -3.43 3.44 25.80
N GLU A 493 -2.86 2.50 25.05
CA GLU A 493 -2.52 2.71 23.64
C GLU A 493 -3.73 2.86 22.74
N ILE A 494 -4.90 2.34 23.14
CA ILE A 494 -6.13 2.38 22.35
C ILE A 494 -6.71 3.80 22.28
N VAL A 495 -6.56 4.59 23.34
CA VAL A 495 -7.25 5.86 23.52
C VAL A 495 -6.38 7.07 23.17
N SER A 496 -7.02 8.19 22.84
CA SER A 496 -6.38 9.49 22.66
C SER A 496 -5.96 10.11 24.00
N VAL A 497 -5.18 11.18 23.94
CA VAL A 497 -4.74 11.90 25.12
C VAL A 497 -5.92 12.46 25.95
N ALA A 498 -6.95 13.01 25.28
CA ALA A 498 -8.13 13.53 25.98
C ALA A 498 -8.93 12.41 26.65
N ALA A 499 -9.16 11.30 25.96
CA ALA A 499 -9.86 10.15 26.54
C ALA A 499 -9.06 9.52 27.69
N ALA A 500 -7.73 9.48 27.60
CA ALA A 500 -6.87 8.97 28.67
C ALA A 500 -6.88 9.83 29.95
N CYS A 501 -7.33 11.08 29.87
CA CYS A 501 -7.50 11.96 31.03
C CYS A 501 -8.82 11.72 31.81
N ILE A 502 -9.73 10.89 31.29
CA ILE A 502 -10.99 10.56 31.96
C ILE A 502 -10.70 9.55 33.08
N PRO A 503 -10.97 9.85 34.36
CA PRO A 503 -10.75 8.90 35.42
C PRO A 503 -11.74 7.75 35.34
N PHE A 504 -11.31 6.52 35.64
CA PHE A 504 -12.11 5.30 35.59
C PHE A 504 -12.82 5.05 34.24
N LEU A 505 -12.16 5.42 33.15
CA LEU A 505 -12.69 5.30 31.78
C LEU A 505 -13.18 3.88 31.47
N GLU A 506 -12.51 2.86 32.01
CA GLU A 506 -12.84 1.46 31.83
C GLU A 506 -14.23 1.06 32.35
N ASN A 507 -14.81 1.87 33.23
CA ASN A 507 -16.15 1.65 33.79
C ASN A 507 -17.23 2.47 33.08
N ASP A 508 -16.85 3.37 32.17
CA ASP A 508 -17.77 4.25 31.49
C ASP A 508 -18.28 3.65 30.16
N ASP A 509 -19.54 3.95 29.84
CA ASP A 509 -20.08 3.69 28.51
C ASP A 509 -19.38 4.56 27.46
N ALA A 510 -19.10 3.97 26.28
CA ALA A 510 -18.38 4.65 25.20
C ALA A 510 -19.04 5.97 24.75
N ASN A 511 -20.38 6.01 24.73
CA ASN A 511 -21.13 7.23 24.37
C ASN A 511 -20.86 8.36 25.36
N ARG A 512 -20.85 8.05 26.67
CA ARG A 512 -20.56 9.03 27.70
C ARG A 512 -19.10 9.45 27.75
N ALA A 513 -18.19 8.53 27.48
CA ALA A 513 -16.77 8.83 27.34
C ALA A 513 -16.49 9.78 26.16
N LEU A 514 -17.19 9.60 25.02
CA LEU A 514 -17.13 10.51 23.88
C LEU A 514 -17.57 11.93 24.27
N MET A 515 -18.73 12.06 24.95
CA MET A 515 -19.22 13.35 25.43
C MET A 515 -18.22 13.98 26.41
N GLY A 516 -17.67 13.21 27.35
CA GLY A 516 -16.70 13.66 28.34
C GLY A 516 -15.41 14.16 27.70
N ALA A 517 -14.86 13.43 26.73
CA ALA A 517 -13.67 13.84 25.98
C ALA A 517 -13.88 15.15 25.22
N ASN A 518 -15.06 15.33 24.60
CA ASN A 518 -15.41 16.57 23.93
C ASN A 518 -15.59 17.75 24.90
N MET A 519 -16.19 17.51 26.06
CA MET A 519 -16.40 18.55 27.10
C MET A 519 -15.07 19.01 27.72
N GLN A 520 -14.11 18.13 27.97
CA GLN A 520 -12.80 18.50 28.50
C GLN A 520 -12.10 19.58 27.67
N ARG A 521 -12.24 19.56 26.36
CA ARG A 521 -11.66 20.57 25.45
C ARG A 521 -12.30 21.94 25.57
N GLN A 522 -13.54 22.01 26.05
CA GLN A 522 -14.30 23.24 26.21
C GLN A 522 -14.14 23.88 27.61
N ALA A 523 -13.51 23.19 28.55
CA ALA A 523 -13.29 23.66 29.89
C ALA A 523 -12.35 24.87 29.93
N VAL A 524 -12.80 25.97 30.51
CA VAL A 524 -11.99 27.18 30.67
C VAL A 524 -11.24 27.08 32.01
N PRO A 525 -9.89 27.21 32.02
CA PRO A 525 -9.13 27.19 33.26
C PRO A 525 -9.45 28.43 34.12
N LEU A 526 -9.72 28.19 35.40
CA LEU A 526 -9.90 29.28 36.33
C LEU A 526 -8.52 29.89 36.67
N LEU A 527 -8.43 31.21 36.53
CA LEU A 527 -7.29 31.95 37.04
C LEU A 527 -7.39 32.02 38.57
N ARG A 528 -6.30 31.72 39.28
CA ARG A 528 -6.20 31.93 40.72
C ARG A 528 -5.84 33.37 41.00
#